data_b986d4a347c09de35ca936e9a6540591
#
_entry.id   b986d4a347c09de35ca936e9a6540591
#
_cell.length_a   1.000
_cell.length_b   1.000
_cell.length_c   1.000
_cell.angle_alpha   90.00
_cell.angle_beta   90.00
_cell.angle_gamma   90.00
#
_symmetry.space_group_name_H-M   'P 1'
#
loop_
_entity.id
_entity.type
_entity.pdbx_description
1 polymer ?
#
loop_
_entity_poly.entity_id
_entity_poly.type
_entity_poly.pdbx_seq_one_letter_code
_entity_poly.pdbx_strand_id
1 'polypeptide(L)'
;MPTSFELIELQRRIALYDDETAYRQLYYLFYKPLLHFTGSFVSSREVSEEIVSDVFIKIWQNRKHVDEIKNLKIYLYVSAKNNTLRYLHSQQKLSAIGLDELDVELQNNSQDPEEMMITAEMMIKIDRAIDSLPPRCKMVYKMIREDRLKYKEVAQILDITVKTIDNQLALALKKIAGAIQFDLRPVSSSLPPSRES
;
A
#
# COMPACT_ATOMS: atom_id res chain seq x y z
N MET A 1 -16.01 4.45 -0.58
CA MET A 1 -15.50 4.77 -1.94
C MET A 1 -16.64 5.26 -2.78
N PRO A 2 -16.46 6.33 -3.57
CA PRO A 2 -17.50 6.87 -4.45
C PRO A 2 -17.90 5.83 -5.51
N THR A 3 -19.14 5.92 -5.96
CA THR A 3 -19.63 5.10 -7.08
C THR A 3 -19.02 5.58 -8.41
N SER A 4 -19.04 4.72 -9.42
CA SER A 4 -18.58 5.13 -10.76
C SER A 4 -19.39 6.30 -11.32
N PHE A 5 -20.66 6.37 -10.99
CA PHE A 5 -21.54 7.45 -11.42
C PHE A 5 -21.15 8.81 -10.79
N GLU A 6 -20.89 8.83 -9.48
CA GLU A 6 -20.44 10.05 -8.78
C GLU A 6 -19.12 10.56 -9.35
N LEU A 7 -18.17 9.67 -9.69
CA LEU A 7 -16.92 10.08 -10.30
C LEU A 7 -17.09 10.67 -11.69
N ILE A 8 -17.95 10.09 -12.53
CA ILE A 8 -18.27 10.61 -13.86
C ILE A 8 -18.88 12.00 -13.76
N GLU A 9 -19.77 12.21 -12.80
CA GLU A 9 -20.39 13.52 -12.60
C GLU A 9 -19.38 14.59 -12.15
N LEU A 10 -18.47 14.24 -11.22
CA LEU A 10 -17.37 15.12 -10.82
C LEU A 10 -16.46 15.47 -12.00
N GLN A 11 -16.07 14.47 -12.81
CA GLN A 11 -15.25 14.67 -14.02
C GLN A 11 -15.93 15.66 -14.97
N ARG A 12 -17.22 15.46 -15.27
CA ARG A 12 -17.99 16.32 -16.15
C ARG A 12 -18.07 17.76 -15.64
N ARG A 13 -18.35 17.95 -14.36
CA ARG A 13 -18.42 19.29 -13.74
C ARG A 13 -17.06 20.00 -13.81
N ILE A 14 -15.98 19.28 -13.55
CA ILE A 14 -14.62 19.82 -13.63
C ILE A 14 -14.28 20.21 -15.08
N ALA A 15 -14.57 19.34 -16.05
CA ALA A 15 -14.19 19.56 -17.43
C ALA A 15 -14.99 20.65 -18.13
N LEU A 16 -16.32 20.67 -17.94
CA LEU A 16 -17.22 21.57 -18.68
C LEU A 16 -17.41 22.93 -18.02
N TYR A 17 -17.31 22.98 -16.68
CA TYR A 17 -17.66 24.19 -15.92
C TYR A 17 -16.51 24.76 -15.10
N ASP A 18 -15.30 24.19 -15.19
CA ASP A 18 -14.16 24.56 -14.36
C ASP A 18 -14.51 24.55 -12.84
N ASP A 19 -15.40 23.61 -12.43
CA ASP A 19 -16.01 23.59 -11.10
C ASP A 19 -14.98 23.21 -10.02
N GLU A 20 -14.46 24.22 -9.32
CA GLU A 20 -13.51 24.06 -8.22
C GLU A 20 -14.09 23.27 -7.04
N THR A 21 -15.44 23.33 -6.83
CA THR A 21 -16.08 22.58 -5.77
C THR A 21 -16.07 21.09 -6.07
N ALA A 22 -16.35 20.71 -7.33
CA ALA A 22 -16.25 19.33 -7.78
C ALA A 22 -14.79 18.82 -7.71
N TYR A 23 -13.82 19.66 -8.10
CA TYR A 23 -12.40 19.34 -7.96
C TYR A 23 -12.00 19.16 -6.50
N ARG A 24 -12.44 20.01 -5.58
CA ARG A 24 -12.19 19.89 -4.14
C ARG A 24 -12.79 18.60 -3.57
N GLN A 25 -13.99 18.21 -4.01
CA GLN A 25 -14.59 16.93 -3.64
C GLN A 25 -13.73 15.75 -4.11
N LEU A 26 -13.27 15.78 -5.37
CA LEU A 26 -12.35 14.78 -5.91
C LEU A 26 -11.06 14.68 -5.09
N TYR A 27 -10.49 15.83 -4.73
CA TYR A 27 -9.31 15.91 -3.88
C TYR A 27 -9.52 15.20 -2.53
N TYR A 28 -10.60 15.53 -1.79
CA TYR A 28 -10.89 14.93 -0.50
C TYR A 28 -11.16 13.41 -0.58
N LEU A 29 -11.74 12.94 -1.67
CA LEU A 29 -12.02 11.52 -1.87
C LEU A 29 -10.74 10.70 -2.05
N PHE A 30 -9.74 11.24 -2.73
CA PHE A 30 -8.56 10.47 -3.14
C PHE A 30 -7.25 10.88 -2.48
N TYR A 31 -7.15 12.06 -1.86
CA TYR A 31 -5.89 12.52 -1.25
C TYR A 31 -5.36 11.54 -0.21
N LYS A 32 -6.17 11.19 0.80
CA LYS A 32 -5.74 10.26 1.86
C LYS A 32 -5.40 8.86 1.34
N PRO A 33 -6.25 8.22 0.49
CA PRO A 33 -5.90 6.94 -0.13
C PRO A 33 -4.59 6.98 -0.93
N LEU A 34 -4.39 8.01 -1.75
CA LEU A 34 -3.16 8.13 -2.53
C LEU A 34 -1.94 8.42 -1.65
N LEU A 35 -2.09 9.24 -0.61
CA LEU A 35 -1.02 9.51 0.36
C LEU A 35 -0.61 8.23 1.10
N HIS A 36 -1.59 7.42 1.53
CA HIS A 36 -1.35 6.13 2.15
C HIS A 36 -0.64 5.16 1.18
N PHE A 37 -1.09 5.12 -0.06
CA PHE A 37 -0.46 4.33 -1.12
C PHE A 37 1.00 4.75 -1.34
N THR A 38 1.29 6.03 -1.59
CA THR A 38 2.65 6.54 -1.84
C THR A 38 3.56 6.37 -0.63
N GLY A 39 3.07 6.67 0.58
CA GLY A 39 3.77 6.50 1.85
C GLY A 39 4.14 5.05 2.19
N SER A 40 3.55 4.07 1.48
CA SER A 40 3.96 2.67 1.60
C SER A 40 5.31 2.36 0.95
N PHE A 41 5.81 3.25 0.09
CA PHE A 41 7.04 3.07 -0.69
C PHE A 41 8.07 4.17 -0.46
N VAL A 42 7.62 5.32 0.03
CA VAL A 42 8.48 6.47 0.29
C VAL A 42 8.48 6.73 1.80
N SER A 43 9.66 6.75 2.41
CA SER A 43 9.80 6.91 3.86
C SER A 43 9.51 8.33 4.34
N SER A 44 9.70 9.36 3.47
CA SER A 44 9.37 10.75 3.79
C SER A 44 7.91 11.04 3.49
N ARG A 45 7.22 11.57 4.49
CA ARG A 45 5.84 12.04 4.37
C ARG A 45 5.74 13.22 3.42
N GLU A 46 6.68 14.14 3.50
CA GLU A 46 6.75 15.34 2.67
C GLU A 46 6.85 14.97 1.19
N VAL A 47 7.69 14.00 0.86
CA VAL A 47 7.82 13.49 -0.52
C VAL A 47 6.53 12.82 -0.98
N SER A 48 5.87 12.06 -0.09
CA SER A 48 4.57 11.44 -0.42
C SER A 48 3.51 12.49 -0.69
N GLU A 49 3.46 13.56 0.10
CA GLU A 49 2.56 14.70 -0.08
C GLU A 49 2.85 15.46 -1.38
N GLU A 50 4.12 15.66 -1.74
CA GLU A 50 4.54 16.25 -3.00
C GLU A 50 4.09 15.41 -4.20
N ILE A 51 4.36 14.09 -4.17
CA ILE A 51 3.95 13.16 -5.23
C ILE A 51 2.43 13.21 -5.46
N VAL A 52 1.65 13.21 -4.39
CA VAL A 52 0.19 13.24 -4.48
C VAL A 52 -0.29 14.60 -4.96
N SER A 53 0.30 15.68 -4.48
CA SER A 53 -0.02 17.05 -4.92
C SER A 53 0.22 17.22 -6.42
N ASP A 54 1.32 16.70 -6.93
CA ASP A 54 1.65 16.69 -8.36
C ASP A 54 0.60 15.98 -9.21
N VAL A 55 0.01 14.88 -8.71
CA VAL A 55 -1.08 14.17 -9.39
C VAL A 55 -2.30 15.10 -9.54
N PHE A 56 -2.69 15.78 -8.46
CA PHE A 56 -3.83 16.68 -8.49
C PHE A 56 -3.57 17.95 -9.30
N ILE A 57 -2.36 18.53 -9.21
CA ILE A 57 -1.97 19.67 -10.06
C ILE A 57 -2.13 19.30 -11.55
N LYS A 58 -1.69 18.11 -11.97
CA LYS A 58 -1.85 17.65 -13.36
C LYS A 58 -3.30 17.47 -13.75
N ILE A 59 -4.14 16.94 -12.85
CA ILE A 59 -5.60 16.86 -13.09
C ILE A 59 -6.18 18.26 -13.36
N TRP A 60 -5.83 19.24 -12.52
CA TRP A 60 -6.34 20.60 -12.70
C TRP A 60 -5.80 21.29 -13.95
N GLN A 61 -4.54 21.13 -14.26
CA GLN A 61 -3.94 21.66 -15.48
C GLN A 61 -4.58 21.10 -16.75
N ASN A 62 -4.96 19.81 -16.73
CA ASN A 62 -5.59 19.12 -17.85
C ASN A 62 -7.12 18.95 -17.66
N ARG A 63 -7.75 19.77 -16.82
CA ARG A 63 -9.13 19.58 -16.39
C ARG A 63 -10.15 19.49 -17.52
N LYS A 64 -9.91 20.16 -18.64
CA LYS A 64 -10.79 20.13 -19.82
C LYS A 64 -10.90 18.75 -20.50
N HIS A 65 -9.97 17.84 -20.20
CA HIS A 65 -9.94 16.47 -20.74
C HIS A 65 -10.16 15.42 -19.65
N VAL A 66 -10.52 15.82 -18.43
CA VAL A 66 -10.72 14.88 -17.32
C VAL A 66 -11.91 13.97 -17.56
N ASP A 67 -12.94 14.42 -18.26
CA ASP A 67 -14.15 13.65 -18.63
C ASP A 67 -13.85 12.57 -19.70
N GLU A 68 -12.75 12.67 -20.45
CA GLU A 68 -12.30 11.66 -21.40
C GLU A 68 -11.66 10.43 -20.67
N ILE A 69 -11.32 10.57 -19.40
CA ILE A 69 -10.69 9.51 -18.62
C ILE A 69 -11.74 8.45 -18.25
N LYS A 70 -11.67 7.28 -18.90
CA LYS A 70 -12.63 6.16 -18.70
C LYS A 70 -12.73 5.67 -17.26
N ASN A 71 -11.63 5.68 -16.52
CA ASN A 71 -11.59 5.28 -15.11
C ASN A 71 -10.64 6.19 -14.32
N LEU A 72 -11.21 7.25 -13.76
CA LEU A 72 -10.46 8.27 -13.03
C LEU A 72 -9.73 7.68 -11.82
N LYS A 73 -10.35 6.76 -11.09
CA LYS A 73 -9.73 6.09 -9.95
C LYS A 73 -8.43 5.39 -10.36
N ILE A 74 -8.48 4.54 -11.38
CA ILE A 74 -7.28 3.84 -11.88
C ILE A 74 -6.25 4.84 -12.38
N TYR A 75 -6.66 5.86 -13.11
CA TYR A 75 -5.76 6.90 -13.60
C TYR A 75 -4.98 7.59 -12.47
N LEU A 76 -5.66 7.95 -11.37
CA LEU A 76 -5.04 8.58 -10.20
C LEU A 76 -3.99 7.66 -9.56
N TYR A 77 -4.33 6.39 -9.34
CA TYR A 77 -3.39 5.41 -8.76
C TYR A 77 -2.20 5.11 -9.70
N VAL A 78 -2.43 5.00 -11.01
CA VAL A 78 -1.34 4.83 -12.00
C VAL A 78 -0.43 6.05 -12.01
N SER A 79 -0.99 7.25 -11.95
CA SER A 79 -0.22 8.50 -11.89
C SER A 79 0.63 8.57 -10.63
N ALA A 80 0.05 8.27 -9.46
CA ALA A 80 0.76 8.22 -8.18
C ALA A 80 1.86 7.15 -8.21
N LYS A 81 1.57 5.93 -8.70
CA LYS A 81 2.58 4.86 -8.87
C LYS A 81 3.75 5.34 -9.74
N ASN A 82 3.46 5.92 -10.89
CA ASN A 82 4.50 6.34 -11.83
C ASN A 82 5.38 7.46 -11.25
N ASN A 83 4.79 8.43 -10.54
CA ASN A 83 5.55 9.47 -9.85
C ASN A 83 6.41 8.89 -8.72
N THR A 84 5.86 7.95 -7.93
CA THR A 84 6.58 7.24 -6.87
C THR A 84 7.78 6.47 -7.44
N LEU A 85 7.58 5.68 -8.50
CA LEU A 85 8.67 4.94 -9.14
C LEU A 85 9.74 5.88 -9.71
N ARG A 86 9.34 6.98 -10.32
CA ARG A 86 10.29 8.00 -10.83
C ARG A 86 11.13 8.58 -9.71
N TYR A 87 10.52 8.92 -8.57
CA TYR A 87 11.24 9.38 -7.39
C TYR A 87 12.23 8.32 -6.88
N LEU A 88 11.79 7.07 -6.70
CA LEU A 88 12.64 5.97 -6.25
C LEU A 88 13.83 5.73 -7.19
N HIS A 89 13.59 5.74 -8.50
CA HIS A 89 14.66 5.63 -9.50
C HIS A 89 15.65 6.81 -9.47
N SER A 90 15.19 8.03 -9.21
CA SER A 90 16.08 9.17 -9.06
C SER A 90 16.98 9.04 -7.82
N GLN A 91 16.45 8.51 -6.72
CA GLN A 91 17.21 8.24 -5.49
C GLN A 91 18.20 7.09 -5.69
N GLN A 92 17.85 6.07 -6.48
CA GLN A 92 18.75 4.93 -6.77
C GLN A 92 19.91 5.30 -7.69
N LYS A 93 19.75 6.27 -8.58
CA LYS A 93 20.89 6.83 -9.33
C LYS A 93 21.91 7.51 -8.42
N LEU A 94 21.50 7.87 -7.20
CA LEU A 94 22.38 8.35 -6.13
C LEU A 94 22.93 7.20 -5.26
N SER A 95 22.27 6.03 -5.26
CA SER A 95 22.67 4.81 -4.55
C SER A 95 22.54 3.65 -5.53
N ALA A 96 23.66 3.13 -6.02
CA ALA A 96 23.70 2.11 -7.08
C ALA A 96 23.13 0.74 -6.65
N ILE A 97 21.81 0.64 -6.43
CA ILE A 97 21.12 -0.63 -6.15
C ILE A 97 19.82 -0.69 -6.98
N GLY A 98 19.75 -1.68 -7.87
CA GLY A 98 18.58 -1.92 -8.74
C GLY A 98 17.37 -2.50 -8.00
N LEU A 99 16.16 -2.12 -8.41
CA LEU A 99 14.87 -2.57 -7.82
C LEU A 99 14.54 -4.05 -8.06
N ASP A 100 15.29 -4.75 -8.89
CA ASP A 100 15.07 -6.18 -9.20
C ASP A 100 15.79 -7.14 -8.24
N GLU A 101 16.64 -6.64 -7.32
CA GLU A 101 17.49 -7.45 -6.44
C GLU A 101 17.34 -7.15 -4.94
N LEU A 102 16.15 -6.89 -4.46
CA LEU A 102 15.90 -6.83 -3.01
C LEU A 102 15.37 -8.18 -2.50
N ASP A 103 16.20 -9.20 -2.57
CA ASP A 103 16.16 -10.31 -1.62
C ASP A 103 16.80 -9.83 -0.30
N VAL A 104 15.96 -9.38 0.61
CA VAL A 104 16.40 -9.04 1.96
C VAL A 104 16.30 -10.28 2.81
N GLU A 105 17.45 -10.86 3.17
CA GLU A 105 17.55 -11.86 4.22
C GLU A 105 17.05 -11.29 5.55
N LEU A 106 16.03 -11.96 6.11
CA LEU A 106 15.46 -11.62 7.40
C LEU A 106 16.28 -12.22 8.53
N GLN A 107 16.89 -11.39 9.33
CA GLN A 107 17.40 -11.83 10.63
C GLN A 107 16.25 -11.93 11.63
N ASN A 108 16.05 -13.14 12.16
CA ASN A 108 15.12 -13.43 13.23
C ASN A 108 15.70 -12.93 14.57
N ASN A 109 14.94 -12.09 15.26
CA ASN A 109 15.12 -11.89 16.69
C ASN A 109 13.82 -12.26 17.42
N SER A 110 13.89 -13.31 18.21
CA SER A 110 12.85 -13.84 19.08
C SER A 110 12.86 -13.14 20.43
N GLN A 111 11.70 -12.75 20.95
CA GLN A 111 11.44 -12.61 22.39
C GLN A 111 9.99 -12.92 22.74
N ASP A 112 9.78 -13.41 23.92
CA ASP A 112 8.83 -14.33 24.54
C ASP A 112 7.49 -13.71 25.00
N PRO A 113 6.43 -14.52 25.27
CA PRO A 113 5.02 -14.10 25.25
C PRO A 113 4.35 -14.07 26.64
N GLU A 114 3.28 -13.30 26.77
CA GLU A 114 2.14 -13.63 27.64
C GLU A 114 0.81 -12.99 27.19
N GLU A 115 -0.15 -13.89 27.07
CA GLU A 115 -1.63 -13.79 27.07
C GLU A 115 -2.41 -12.79 26.21
N MET A 116 -3.21 -13.40 25.36
CA MET A 116 -4.44 -13.05 24.66
C MET A 116 -5.20 -11.78 25.13
N MET A 117 -4.71 -10.68 24.73
CA MET A 117 -5.45 -9.53 24.20
C MET A 117 -4.83 -9.28 22.84
N ILE A 118 -5.58 -8.79 21.83
CA ILE A 118 -4.98 -8.19 20.63
C ILE A 118 -4.29 -6.93 21.15
N THR A 119 -3.10 -7.11 21.66
CA THR A 119 -2.32 -6.08 22.34
C THR A 119 -1.70 -5.16 21.28
N ALA A 120 -1.37 -3.96 21.69
CA ALA A 120 -0.59 -3.04 20.86
C ALA A 120 0.65 -3.72 20.25
N GLU A 121 1.25 -4.69 20.96
CA GLU A 121 2.36 -5.50 20.48
C GLU A 121 2.03 -6.37 19.26
N MET A 122 0.84 -6.99 19.21
CA MET A 122 0.43 -7.79 18.06
C MET A 122 0.19 -6.91 16.83
N MET A 123 -0.36 -5.71 17.00
CA MET A 123 -0.48 -4.74 15.92
C MET A 123 0.90 -4.32 15.40
N ILE A 124 1.84 -4.03 16.30
CA ILE A 124 3.22 -3.68 15.93
C ILE A 124 3.89 -4.85 15.17
N LYS A 125 3.66 -6.10 15.56
CA LYS A 125 4.21 -7.28 14.87
C LYS A 125 3.60 -7.46 13.48
N ILE A 126 2.29 -7.27 13.35
CA ILE A 126 1.59 -7.28 12.06
C ILE A 126 2.17 -6.20 11.13
N ASP A 127 2.31 -4.97 11.63
CA ASP A 127 2.84 -3.86 10.87
C ASP A 127 4.29 -4.13 10.42
N ARG A 128 5.14 -4.66 11.30
CA ARG A 128 6.50 -5.09 10.95
C ARG A 128 6.51 -6.21 9.91
N ALA A 129 5.60 -7.19 10.03
CA ALA A 129 5.48 -8.25 9.03
C ALA A 129 5.06 -7.71 7.66
N ILE A 130 4.12 -6.75 7.63
CA ILE A 130 3.71 -6.05 6.41
C ILE A 130 4.89 -5.25 5.84
N ASP A 131 5.64 -4.56 6.68
CA ASP A 131 6.79 -3.75 6.26
C ASP A 131 7.92 -4.60 5.69
N SER A 132 8.07 -5.85 6.15
CA SER A 132 9.04 -6.83 5.66
C SER A 132 8.64 -7.53 4.36
N LEU A 133 7.44 -7.28 3.83
CA LEU A 133 7.00 -7.90 2.58
C LEU A 133 7.83 -7.36 1.39
N PRO A 134 8.13 -8.22 0.40
CA PRO A 134 8.71 -7.75 -0.85
C PRO A 134 7.88 -6.62 -1.46
N PRO A 135 8.48 -5.61 -2.10
CA PRO A 135 7.79 -4.38 -2.54
C PRO A 135 6.51 -4.65 -3.34
N ARG A 136 6.53 -5.57 -4.31
CA ARG A 136 5.34 -5.93 -5.10
C ARG A 136 4.26 -6.60 -4.26
N CYS A 137 4.65 -7.48 -3.34
CA CYS A 137 3.76 -8.18 -2.44
C CYS A 137 3.07 -7.21 -1.47
N LYS A 138 3.84 -6.29 -0.87
CA LYS A 138 3.36 -5.21 0.00
C LYS A 138 2.36 -4.32 -0.74
N MET A 139 2.67 -3.95 -1.99
CA MET A 139 1.81 -3.12 -2.84
C MET A 139 0.45 -3.77 -3.09
N VAL A 140 0.45 -5.03 -3.51
CA VAL A 140 -0.80 -5.80 -3.72
C VAL A 140 -1.58 -5.92 -2.42
N TYR A 141 -0.92 -6.26 -1.31
CA TYR A 141 -1.56 -6.39 -0.01
C TYR A 141 -2.27 -5.09 0.41
N LYS A 142 -1.56 -3.97 0.40
CA LYS A 142 -2.10 -2.66 0.82
C LYS A 142 -3.24 -2.21 -0.07
N MET A 143 -3.09 -2.28 -1.39
CA MET A 143 -4.16 -1.93 -2.33
C MET A 143 -5.45 -2.72 -2.10
N ILE A 144 -5.36 -4.01 -1.79
CA ILE A 144 -6.54 -4.86 -1.61
C ILE A 144 -7.11 -4.73 -0.20
N ARG A 145 -6.27 -4.80 0.84
CA ARG A 145 -6.71 -4.87 2.23
C ARG A 145 -6.99 -3.52 2.85
N GLU A 146 -6.15 -2.54 2.58
CA GLU A 146 -6.24 -1.21 3.17
C GLU A 146 -7.06 -0.27 2.28
N ASP A 147 -6.72 -0.17 0.98
CA ASP A 147 -7.43 0.70 0.03
C ASP A 147 -8.72 0.08 -0.52
N ARG A 148 -8.97 -1.20 -0.25
CA ARG A 148 -10.16 -1.95 -0.69
C ARG A 148 -10.39 -1.90 -2.20
N LEU A 149 -9.32 -1.92 -2.98
CA LEU A 149 -9.39 -2.00 -4.42
C LEU A 149 -9.78 -3.41 -4.87
N LYS A 150 -10.54 -3.50 -5.97
CA LYS A 150 -10.88 -4.78 -6.57
C LYS A 150 -9.66 -5.39 -7.27
N TYR A 151 -9.54 -6.69 -7.31
CA TYR A 151 -8.43 -7.41 -7.98
C TYR A 151 -8.18 -6.94 -9.41
N LYS A 152 -9.27 -6.72 -10.18
CA LYS A 152 -9.18 -6.21 -11.56
C LYS A 152 -8.60 -4.78 -11.61
N GLU A 153 -8.91 -3.93 -10.62
CA GLU A 153 -8.38 -2.57 -10.54
C GLU A 153 -6.88 -2.61 -10.22
N VAL A 154 -6.49 -3.43 -9.23
CA VAL A 154 -5.07 -3.62 -8.86
C VAL A 154 -4.28 -4.20 -10.03
N ALA A 155 -4.84 -5.18 -10.76
CA ALA A 155 -4.22 -5.75 -11.95
C ALA A 155 -3.95 -4.68 -13.02
N GLN A 156 -4.90 -3.78 -13.27
CA GLN A 156 -4.74 -2.67 -14.21
C GLN A 156 -3.74 -1.61 -13.71
N ILE A 157 -3.76 -1.28 -12.41
CA ILE A 157 -2.83 -0.28 -11.84
C ILE A 157 -1.39 -0.78 -11.89
N LEU A 158 -1.16 -2.05 -11.59
CA LEU A 158 0.17 -2.65 -11.52
C LEU A 158 0.65 -3.25 -12.86
N ASP A 159 -0.23 -3.31 -13.86
CA ASP A 159 0.02 -3.95 -15.15
C ASP A 159 0.45 -5.42 -15.02
N ILE A 160 -0.33 -6.19 -14.22
CA ILE A 160 -0.13 -7.62 -13.98
C ILE A 160 -1.44 -8.39 -14.08
N THR A 161 -1.35 -9.73 -14.17
CA THR A 161 -2.56 -10.57 -14.23
C THR A 161 -3.24 -10.71 -12.85
N VAL A 162 -4.55 -10.99 -12.85
CA VAL A 162 -5.29 -11.30 -11.61
C VAL A 162 -4.68 -12.51 -10.90
N LYS A 163 -4.21 -13.52 -11.65
CA LYS A 163 -3.50 -14.67 -11.09
C LYS A 163 -2.22 -14.28 -10.35
N THR A 164 -1.49 -13.29 -10.89
CA THR A 164 -0.31 -12.74 -10.20
C THR A 164 -0.71 -12.05 -8.90
N ILE A 165 -1.83 -11.32 -8.89
CA ILE A 165 -2.39 -10.70 -7.67
C ILE A 165 -2.68 -11.77 -6.61
N ASP A 166 -3.37 -12.87 -6.99
CA ASP A 166 -3.68 -13.97 -6.07
C ASP A 166 -2.41 -14.57 -5.44
N ASN A 167 -1.38 -14.82 -6.26
CA ASN A 167 -0.11 -15.35 -5.79
C ASN A 167 0.60 -14.39 -4.81
N GLN A 168 0.66 -13.10 -5.15
CA GLN A 168 1.28 -12.09 -4.30
C GLN A 168 0.53 -11.91 -2.98
N LEU A 169 -0.80 -11.92 -3.01
CA LEU A 169 -1.63 -11.82 -1.81
C LEU A 169 -1.49 -13.06 -0.92
N ALA A 170 -1.47 -14.27 -1.51
CA ALA A 170 -1.25 -15.51 -0.78
C ALA A 170 0.12 -15.51 -0.08
N LEU A 171 1.18 -15.04 -0.76
CA LEU A 171 2.51 -14.88 -0.19
C LEU A 171 2.51 -13.89 0.98
N ALA A 172 1.86 -12.72 0.82
CA ALA A 172 1.71 -11.73 1.87
C ALA A 172 1.04 -12.32 3.11
N LEU A 173 -0.11 -12.95 2.92
CA LEU A 173 -0.89 -13.53 4.01
C LEU A 173 -0.13 -14.66 4.73
N LYS A 174 0.61 -15.50 3.98
CA LYS A 174 1.46 -16.55 4.57
C LYS A 174 2.56 -15.97 5.45
N LYS A 175 3.24 -14.91 5.00
CA LYS A 175 4.29 -14.24 5.81
C LYS A 175 3.71 -13.57 7.05
N ILE A 176 2.59 -12.86 6.93
CA ILE A 176 1.93 -12.20 8.06
C ILE A 176 1.43 -13.25 9.07
N ALA A 177 0.77 -14.31 8.61
CA ALA A 177 0.31 -15.41 9.47
C ALA A 177 1.46 -16.10 10.19
N GLY A 178 2.60 -16.32 9.50
CA GLY A 178 3.81 -16.88 10.09
C GLY A 178 4.37 -16.03 11.23
N ALA A 179 4.36 -14.71 11.09
CA ALA A 179 4.82 -13.79 12.13
C ALA A 179 3.92 -13.83 13.39
N ILE A 180 2.60 -14.04 13.19
CA ILE A 180 1.63 -14.15 14.29
C ILE A 180 1.70 -15.53 14.96
N GLN A 181 1.79 -16.63 14.18
CA GLN A 181 1.80 -18.01 14.71
C GLN A 181 3.06 -18.32 15.53
N PHE A 182 4.17 -17.65 15.26
CA PHE A 182 5.40 -17.84 16.02
C PHE A 182 5.21 -17.46 17.51
N ASP A 183 4.36 -16.50 17.80
CA ASP A 183 4.07 -16.02 19.17
C ASP A 183 3.02 -16.86 19.91
N LEU A 184 2.26 -17.67 19.18
CA LEU A 184 1.21 -18.54 19.79
C LEU A 184 1.72 -19.93 20.20
N ARG A 185 3.01 -20.21 20.05
CA ARG A 185 3.58 -21.46 20.54
C ARG A 185 3.74 -21.36 22.06
N PRO A 186 3.09 -22.22 22.85
CA PRO A 186 3.29 -22.24 24.29
C PRO A 186 4.75 -22.55 24.59
N VAL A 187 5.35 -21.77 25.46
CA VAL A 187 6.66 -22.10 26.04
C VAL A 187 6.52 -23.45 26.69
N SER A 188 7.20 -24.48 26.15
CA SER A 188 7.28 -25.76 26.82
C SER A 188 7.96 -25.53 28.17
N SER A 189 7.19 -25.62 29.25
CA SER A 189 7.68 -25.58 30.62
C SER A 189 8.66 -26.73 30.83
N SER A 190 9.95 -26.48 30.69
CA SER A 190 10.98 -27.36 31.21
C SER A 190 10.99 -27.21 32.73
N LEU A 191 10.18 -28.01 33.40
CA LEU A 191 10.35 -28.28 34.83
C LEU A 191 11.74 -28.87 35.07
N PRO A 192 12.56 -28.32 35.96
CA PRO A 192 13.80 -28.95 36.36
C PRO A 192 13.52 -30.27 37.07
N PRO A 193 14.34 -31.33 36.91
CA PRO A 193 14.13 -32.58 37.58
C PRO A 193 14.27 -32.38 39.08
N SER A 194 13.23 -32.80 39.81
CA SER A 194 13.24 -32.92 41.28
C SER A 194 14.38 -33.80 41.72
N ARG A 195 15.32 -33.25 42.45
CA ARG A 195 16.35 -34.04 43.19
C ARG A 195 15.62 -34.73 44.35
N GLU A 196 15.48 -36.04 44.23
CA GLU A 196 15.23 -36.90 45.39
C GLU A 196 16.56 -37.14 46.10
N SER A 197 16.54 -36.88 47.40
CA SER A 197 17.54 -37.34 48.39
C SER A 197 16.97 -38.45 49.20
#